data_354348d4de4b69793221752dcd4610b1
#
_entry.id   354348d4de4b69793221752dcd4610b1
#
_cell.length_a   1.000
_cell.length_b   1.000
_cell.length_c   1.000
_cell.angle_alpha   90.00
_cell.angle_beta   90.00
_cell.angle_gamma   90.00
#
_symmetry.space_group_name_H-M   'P 1'
#
loop_
_entity.id
_entity.type
_entity.pdbx_description
1 polymer ?
#
loop_
_entity_poly.entity_id
_entity_poly.type
_entity_poly.pdbx_seq_one_letter_code
_entity_poly.pdbx_strand_id
1 'polypeptide(L)'
;DVYKRQGNAFCHLLFPEKRQLFEIFKKAKSEGLAVTVTFSYLREFMLKPVEKLLDELEEWCRNRETFLEIAANDWGLLELLRERKEWKEEKEVLVPCMGTLLNKRKKDPRMGYKQGETGYFRENSLNAEFYRTYLRDTFGIRRYEWESCGYRQQFPEGKNSIHVPFYQTNTSQYCTLY
;
A
#
# COMPACT_ATOMS: atom_id res chain seq x y z
N ASP A 1 -4.37 13.52 11.55
CA ASP A 1 -3.11 13.41 10.81
C ASP A 1 -3.38 13.52 9.32
N VAL A 2 -2.60 14.34 8.64
CA VAL A 2 -2.71 14.52 7.19
C VAL A 2 -1.53 13.82 6.53
N TYR A 3 -1.81 13.01 5.52
CA TYR A 3 -0.83 12.24 4.77
C TYR A 3 -0.71 12.74 3.34
N LYS A 4 0.51 12.77 2.82
CA LYS A 4 0.80 12.93 1.40
C LYS A 4 1.13 11.58 0.80
N ARG A 5 0.27 11.07 -0.09
CA ARG A 5 0.48 9.81 -0.80
C ARG A 5 1.15 10.06 -2.15
N GLN A 6 2.20 9.31 -2.44
CA GLN A 6 2.95 9.38 -3.70
C GLN A 6 3.15 7.97 -4.29
N GLY A 7 3.32 7.89 -5.59
CA GLY A 7 3.50 6.64 -6.33
C GLY A 7 2.23 6.19 -7.04
N ASN A 8 2.25 4.96 -7.53
CA ASN A 8 1.14 4.39 -8.28
C ASN A 8 0.94 2.91 -7.92
N ALA A 9 -0.28 2.55 -7.52
CA ALA A 9 -0.62 1.17 -7.15
C ALA A 9 -0.74 0.23 -8.35
N PHE A 10 -0.97 0.76 -9.56
CA PHE A 10 -1.37 -0.02 -10.73
C PHE A 10 -0.30 -0.11 -11.81
N CYS A 11 0.55 0.91 -11.94
CA CYS A 11 1.51 1.00 -13.02
C CYS A 11 2.85 1.54 -12.53
N HIS A 12 3.91 0.75 -12.68
CA HIS A 12 5.26 1.14 -12.31
C HIS A 12 5.83 2.28 -13.18
N LEU A 13 5.37 2.38 -14.44
CA LEU A 13 5.79 3.46 -15.34
C LEU A 13 5.30 4.85 -14.91
N LEU A 14 4.24 4.89 -14.11
CA LEU A 14 3.69 6.11 -13.54
C LEU A 14 4.27 6.41 -12.15
N PHE A 15 5.28 5.64 -11.71
CA PHE A 15 6.00 5.97 -10.49
C PHE A 15 6.82 7.25 -10.72
N PRO A 16 6.80 8.22 -9.79
CA PRO A 16 7.51 9.47 -9.96
C PRO A 16 9.02 9.26 -10.06
N GLU A 17 9.67 10.09 -10.84
CA GLU A 17 11.13 10.11 -10.87
C GLU A 17 11.71 10.40 -9.48
N LYS A 18 12.86 9.82 -9.19
CA LYS A 18 13.54 9.94 -7.89
C LYS A 18 13.63 11.39 -7.42
N ARG A 19 14.08 12.31 -8.29
CA ARG A 19 14.21 13.74 -7.96
C ARG A 19 12.88 14.35 -7.49
N GLN A 20 11.81 14.08 -8.23
CA GLN A 20 10.47 14.55 -7.91
C GLN A 20 9.99 13.97 -6.56
N LEU A 21 10.23 12.69 -6.32
CA LEU A 21 9.85 12.01 -5.09
C LEU A 21 10.49 12.68 -3.86
N PHE A 22 11.79 12.93 -3.90
CA PHE A 22 12.48 13.57 -2.77
C PHE A 22 12.10 15.05 -2.58
N GLU A 23 11.81 15.81 -3.65
CA GLU A 23 11.29 17.16 -3.51
C GLU A 23 9.90 17.17 -2.83
N ILE A 24 9.05 16.22 -3.17
CA ILE A 24 7.75 16.06 -2.52
C ILE A 24 7.92 15.72 -1.03
N PHE A 25 8.88 14.87 -0.67
CA PHE A 25 9.16 14.54 0.72
C PHE A 25 9.63 15.76 1.53
N LYS A 26 10.52 16.55 0.97
CA LYS A 26 10.98 17.81 1.60
C LYS A 26 9.80 18.74 1.88
N LYS A 27 8.94 18.93 0.86
CA LYS A 27 7.75 19.77 0.99
C LYS A 27 6.77 19.21 2.02
N ALA A 28 6.46 17.92 1.98
CA ALA A 28 5.57 17.29 2.95
C ALA A 28 6.10 17.46 4.38
N LYS A 29 7.41 17.25 4.59
CA LYS A 29 8.04 17.45 5.89
C LYS A 29 7.94 18.89 6.37
N SER A 30 8.16 19.89 5.50
CA SER A 30 8.03 21.32 5.86
C SER A 30 6.59 21.71 6.22
N GLU A 31 5.61 20.98 5.71
CA GLU A 31 4.18 21.16 6.01
C GLU A 31 3.69 20.29 7.18
N GLY A 32 4.57 19.52 7.82
CA GLY A 32 4.21 18.63 8.92
C GLY A 32 3.37 17.42 8.49
N LEU A 33 3.43 17.04 7.22
CA LEU A 33 2.66 15.94 6.66
C LEU A 33 3.44 14.62 6.73
N ALA A 34 2.78 13.55 7.12
CA ALA A 34 3.31 12.20 6.94
C ALA A 34 3.28 11.80 5.44
N VAL A 35 4.18 10.93 5.03
CA VAL A 35 4.27 10.51 3.63
C VAL A 35 4.07 9.01 3.50
N THR A 36 3.19 8.63 2.57
CA THR A 36 3.02 7.25 2.12
C THR A 36 3.53 7.12 0.69
N VAL A 37 4.48 6.23 0.47
CA VAL A 37 4.97 5.86 -0.87
C VAL A 37 4.28 4.59 -1.31
N THR A 38 3.60 4.64 -2.44
CA THR A 38 2.83 3.50 -2.97
C THR A 38 3.55 2.88 -4.16
N PHE A 39 3.83 1.60 -4.05
CA PHE A 39 4.38 0.80 -5.14
C PHE A 39 3.27 -0.02 -5.83
N SER A 40 3.40 -0.22 -7.14
CA SER A 40 2.66 -1.26 -7.86
C SER A 40 3.22 -2.63 -7.48
N TYR A 41 2.60 -3.72 -7.96
CA TYR A 41 3.24 -5.02 -7.84
C TYR A 41 4.56 -5.07 -8.62
N LEU A 42 5.53 -5.77 -8.03
CA LEU A 42 6.87 -5.87 -8.56
C LEU A 42 6.96 -6.99 -9.60
N ARG A 43 7.58 -6.69 -10.72
CA ARG A 43 8.04 -7.69 -11.67
C ARG A 43 9.52 -7.98 -11.41
N GLU A 44 10.00 -9.14 -11.80
CA GLU A 44 11.38 -9.59 -11.57
C GLU A 44 12.43 -8.54 -11.97
N PHE A 45 12.29 -7.92 -13.15
CA PHE A 45 13.22 -6.90 -13.62
C PHE A 45 13.23 -5.62 -12.78
N MET A 46 12.21 -5.41 -11.94
CA MET A 46 12.10 -4.25 -11.07
C MET A 46 12.74 -4.48 -9.69
N LEU A 47 13.02 -5.70 -9.30
CA LEU A 47 13.50 -6.01 -7.96
C LEU A 47 14.74 -5.20 -7.60
N LYS A 48 15.81 -5.31 -8.40
CA LYS A 48 17.07 -4.55 -8.15
C LYS A 48 16.90 -3.04 -8.14
N PRO A 49 16.18 -2.40 -9.11
CA PRO A 49 15.86 -0.98 -9.03
C PRO A 49 15.08 -0.58 -7.78
N VAL A 50 14.12 -1.40 -7.35
CA VAL A 50 13.33 -1.12 -6.14
C VAL A 50 14.16 -1.30 -4.88
N GLU A 51 14.96 -2.34 -4.76
CA GLU A 51 15.90 -2.53 -3.64
C GLU A 51 16.80 -1.29 -3.46
N LYS A 52 17.41 -0.82 -4.56
CA LYS A 52 18.23 0.39 -4.54
C LYS A 52 17.43 1.62 -4.10
N LEU A 53 16.21 1.77 -4.58
CA LEU A 53 15.35 2.86 -4.16
C LEU A 53 15.01 2.77 -2.66
N LEU A 54 14.72 1.58 -2.15
CA LEU A 54 14.46 1.37 -0.72
C LEU A 54 15.69 1.74 0.14
N ASP A 55 16.91 1.42 -0.31
CA ASP A 55 18.15 1.86 0.38
C ASP A 55 18.23 3.39 0.48
N GLU A 56 17.96 4.07 -0.62
CA GLU A 56 17.97 5.54 -0.68
C GLU A 56 16.86 6.17 0.18
N LEU A 57 15.67 5.54 0.23
CA LEU A 57 14.58 5.97 1.10
C LEU A 57 14.93 5.81 2.59
N GLU A 58 15.56 4.70 2.95
CA GLU A 58 16.04 4.46 4.31
C GLU A 58 17.10 5.48 4.72
N GLU A 59 18.11 5.71 3.88
CA GLU A 59 19.13 6.72 4.11
C GLU A 59 18.52 8.12 4.27
N TRP A 60 17.57 8.47 3.41
CA TRP A 60 16.88 9.74 3.51
C TRP A 60 16.12 9.89 4.83
N CYS A 61 15.46 8.83 5.29
CA CYS A 61 14.74 8.81 6.56
C CYS A 61 15.68 8.95 7.75
N ARG A 62 16.79 8.20 7.78
CA ARG A 62 17.78 8.23 8.86
C ARG A 62 18.42 9.59 8.99
N ASN A 63 18.87 10.17 7.88
CA ASN A 63 19.49 11.49 7.85
C ASN A 63 18.55 12.63 8.32
N ARG A 64 17.26 12.37 8.45
CA ARG A 64 16.23 13.36 8.83
C ARG A 64 15.42 12.98 10.06
N GLU A 65 15.82 11.90 10.72
CA GLU A 65 15.13 11.37 11.91
C GLU A 65 13.60 11.24 11.70
N THR A 66 13.22 10.67 10.54
CA THR A 66 11.82 10.54 10.12
C THR A 66 11.56 9.12 9.65
N PHE A 67 10.32 8.85 9.28
CA PHE A 67 9.90 7.58 8.67
C PHE A 67 9.06 7.84 7.43
N LEU A 68 8.99 6.83 6.57
CA LEU A 68 8.07 6.77 5.43
C LEU A 68 7.19 5.54 5.58
N GLU A 69 5.94 5.69 5.23
CA GLU A 69 5.05 4.56 5.10
C GLU A 69 5.10 4.03 3.67
N ILE A 70 5.19 2.71 3.52
CA ILE A 70 5.27 2.02 2.22
C ILE A 70 3.98 1.23 2.00
N ALA A 71 3.12 1.69 1.10
CA ALA A 71 1.93 0.96 0.70
C ALA A 71 2.30 -0.12 -0.32
N ALA A 72 2.36 -1.36 0.17
CA ALA A 72 2.68 -2.53 -0.62
C ALA A 72 1.44 -3.13 -1.28
N ASN A 73 1.53 -3.39 -2.57
CA ASN A 73 0.47 -3.95 -3.39
C ASN A 73 0.75 -5.38 -3.85
N ASP A 74 1.87 -5.96 -3.44
CA ASP A 74 2.20 -7.37 -3.65
C ASP A 74 3.03 -7.94 -2.50
N TRP A 75 3.09 -9.27 -2.45
CA TRP A 75 3.79 -10.01 -1.41
C TRP A 75 5.32 -9.90 -1.53
N GLY A 76 5.85 -9.73 -2.76
CA GLY A 76 7.28 -9.59 -2.98
C GLY A 76 7.84 -8.33 -2.31
N LEU A 77 7.12 -7.21 -2.40
CA LEU A 77 7.54 -5.99 -1.71
C LEU A 77 7.44 -6.12 -0.18
N LEU A 78 6.39 -6.79 0.33
CA LEU A 78 6.28 -7.04 1.76
C LEU A 78 7.43 -7.90 2.28
N GLU A 79 7.83 -8.91 1.52
CA GLU A 79 8.96 -9.77 1.86
C GLU A 79 10.28 -9.00 1.85
N LEU A 80 10.52 -8.18 0.83
CA LEU A 80 11.70 -7.30 0.79
C LEU A 80 11.77 -6.36 2.01
N LEU A 81 10.65 -5.80 2.43
CA LEU A 81 10.61 -4.94 3.62
C LEU A 81 10.86 -5.73 4.91
N ARG A 82 10.31 -6.96 5.00
CA ARG A 82 10.51 -7.86 6.13
C ARG A 82 11.97 -8.27 6.27
N GLU A 83 12.60 -8.73 5.19
CA GLU A 83 14.01 -9.11 5.17
C GLU A 83 14.91 -7.94 5.60
N ARG A 84 14.65 -6.74 5.10
CA ARG A 84 15.41 -5.53 5.48
C ARG A 84 15.32 -5.24 6.97
N LYS A 85 14.17 -5.46 7.58
CA LYS A 85 13.97 -5.31 9.03
C LYS A 85 14.74 -6.35 9.84
N GLU A 86 14.74 -7.61 9.41
CA GLU A 86 15.42 -8.70 10.09
C GLU A 86 16.95 -8.58 10.03
N TRP A 87 17.49 -8.06 8.91
CA TRP A 87 18.92 -7.90 8.71
C TRP A 87 19.51 -6.65 9.39
N LYS A 88 18.68 -5.70 9.76
CA LYS A 88 19.11 -4.45 10.38
C LYS A 88 18.53 -4.37 11.80
N GLU A 89 19.39 -4.49 12.80
CA GLU A 89 19.03 -4.29 14.21
C GLU A 89 18.62 -2.83 14.55
N GLU A 90 18.44 -2.00 13.53
CA GLU A 90 18.14 -0.58 13.64
C GLU A 90 16.64 -0.31 13.62
N LYS A 91 16.26 0.87 14.13
CA LYS A 91 14.88 1.35 14.12
C LYS A 91 14.28 1.31 12.70
N GLU A 92 13.13 0.68 12.57
CA GLU A 92 12.36 0.63 11.32
C GLU A 92 11.96 2.05 10.88
N VAL A 93 12.44 2.46 9.72
CA VAL A 93 12.12 3.77 9.11
C VAL A 93 11.25 3.67 7.86
N LEU A 94 11.13 2.47 7.29
CA LEU A 94 10.16 2.16 6.23
C LEU A 94 9.05 1.30 6.84
N VAL A 95 7.90 1.90 7.09
CA VAL A 95 6.80 1.23 7.79
C VAL A 95 5.82 0.66 6.78
N PRO A 96 5.59 -0.67 6.75
CA PRO A 96 4.68 -1.27 5.78
C PRO A 96 3.22 -0.93 6.05
N CYS A 97 2.49 -0.67 4.98
CA CYS A 97 1.04 -0.52 4.95
C CYS A 97 0.48 -1.44 3.87
N MET A 98 -0.65 -2.06 4.12
CA MET A 98 -1.30 -2.89 3.11
C MET A 98 -2.00 -2.02 2.07
N GLY A 99 -1.54 -2.10 0.83
CA GLY A 99 -2.16 -1.42 -0.30
C GLY A 99 -3.47 -2.07 -0.76
N THR A 100 -4.24 -1.35 -1.56
CA THR A 100 -5.57 -1.76 -2.02
C THR A 100 -5.59 -3.07 -2.81
N LEU A 101 -4.51 -3.40 -3.53
CA LEU A 101 -4.45 -4.60 -4.38
C LEU A 101 -4.28 -5.89 -3.58
N LEU A 102 -3.77 -5.83 -2.36
CA LEU A 102 -3.67 -6.98 -1.46
C LEU A 102 -4.96 -7.21 -0.66
N ASN A 103 -5.81 -6.21 -0.55
CA ASN A 103 -7.09 -6.33 0.12
C ASN A 103 -8.12 -6.97 -0.83
N LYS A 104 -8.31 -8.27 -0.72
CA LYS A 104 -9.18 -9.05 -1.60
C LYS A 104 -10.62 -9.04 -1.14
N ARG A 105 -11.52 -8.73 -2.07
CA ARG A 105 -12.95 -8.83 -1.90
C ARG A 105 -13.61 -9.31 -3.21
N LYS A 106 -14.81 -9.81 -3.12
CA LYS A 106 -15.60 -10.09 -4.32
C LYS A 106 -16.08 -8.78 -4.95
N LYS A 107 -15.80 -8.63 -6.24
CA LYS A 107 -16.20 -7.51 -7.06
C LYS A 107 -17.06 -8.06 -8.21
N ASP A 108 -18.36 -8.03 -8.06
CA ASP A 108 -19.27 -8.30 -9.17
C ASP A 108 -20.23 -7.10 -9.29
N PRO A 109 -20.12 -6.28 -10.33
CA PRO A 109 -20.97 -5.12 -10.52
C PRO A 109 -22.46 -5.49 -10.65
N ARG A 110 -22.76 -6.77 -10.92
CA ARG A 110 -24.13 -7.27 -11.01
C ARG A 110 -24.73 -7.63 -9.65
N MET A 111 -23.98 -7.51 -8.55
CA MET A 111 -24.44 -7.92 -7.21
C MET A 111 -25.65 -7.12 -6.74
N GLY A 112 -25.73 -5.84 -7.05
CA GLY A 112 -26.93 -5.04 -6.80
C GLY A 112 -28.17 -5.52 -7.56
N TYR A 113 -27.97 -6.16 -8.71
CA TYR A 113 -29.04 -6.74 -9.54
C TYR A 113 -29.54 -8.09 -9.03
N LYS A 114 -28.68 -8.87 -8.40
CA LYS A 114 -28.96 -10.25 -7.96
C LYS A 114 -29.57 -10.33 -6.57
N GLN A 115 -30.08 -9.24 -6.02
CA GLN A 115 -30.68 -9.16 -4.68
C GLN A 115 -29.82 -9.78 -3.56
N GLY A 116 -28.53 -9.85 -3.77
CA GLY A 116 -27.59 -10.50 -2.87
C GLY A 116 -26.97 -9.54 -1.88
N GLU A 117 -27.74 -8.76 -1.13
CA GLU A 117 -27.29 -8.13 0.10
C GLU A 117 -27.10 -9.17 1.21
N THR A 118 -26.36 -10.23 0.93
CA THR A 118 -25.88 -11.10 1.98
C THR A 118 -24.68 -10.41 2.64
N GLY A 119 -24.57 -10.47 3.95
CA GLY A 119 -23.43 -9.90 4.69
C GLY A 119 -22.07 -10.29 4.12
N TYR A 120 -21.99 -11.44 3.48
CA TYR A 120 -20.83 -11.99 2.77
C TYR A 120 -20.20 -11.05 1.74
N PHE A 121 -20.95 -10.18 1.06
CA PHE A 121 -20.40 -9.25 0.08
C PHE A 121 -19.85 -7.97 0.70
N ARG A 122 -20.17 -7.71 1.94
CA ARG A 122 -19.62 -6.59 2.71
C ARG A 122 -18.25 -6.90 3.29
N GLU A 123 -17.91 -8.19 3.35
CA GLU A 123 -16.67 -8.69 3.89
C GLU A 123 -15.57 -8.77 2.84
N ASN A 124 -14.35 -8.71 3.31
CA ASN A 124 -13.12 -8.88 2.54
C ASN A 124 -12.10 -9.67 3.37
N SER A 125 -10.93 -9.92 2.81
CA SER A 125 -9.89 -10.69 3.49
C SER A 125 -9.50 -10.11 4.85
N LEU A 126 -9.57 -8.80 5.04
CA LEU A 126 -9.20 -8.15 6.31
C LEU A 126 -10.25 -8.33 7.42
N ASN A 127 -11.45 -8.82 7.13
CA ASN A 127 -12.42 -9.13 8.17
C ASN A 127 -12.06 -10.44 8.92
N ALA A 128 -11.22 -11.29 8.33
CA ALA A 128 -10.69 -12.48 9.00
C ALA A 128 -9.60 -12.10 10.01
N GLU A 129 -9.81 -12.40 11.28
CA GLU A 129 -8.88 -12.05 12.36
C GLU A 129 -7.51 -12.70 12.18
N PHE A 130 -7.47 -13.99 11.81
CA PHE A 130 -6.22 -14.70 11.59
C PHE A 130 -5.36 -14.02 10.52
N TYR A 131 -5.98 -13.46 9.48
CA TYR A 131 -5.26 -12.79 8.40
C TYR A 131 -4.66 -11.44 8.86
N ARG A 132 -5.42 -10.67 9.65
CA ARG A 132 -4.88 -9.44 10.26
C ARG A 132 -3.74 -9.74 11.24
N THR A 133 -3.88 -10.79 12.03
CA THR A 133 -2.84 -11.26 12.96
C THR A 133 -1.60 -11.67 12.20
N TYR A 134 -1.73 -12.45 11.12
CA TYR A 134 -0.63 -12.82 10.25
C TYR A 134 0.08 -11.58 9.65
N LEU A 135 -0.67 -10.64 9.10
CA LEU A 135 -0.11 -9.40 8.52
C LEU A 135 0.65 -8.56 9.55
N ARG A 136 0.11 -8.46 10.75
CA ARG A 136 0.73 -7.72 11.85
C ARG A 136 2.00 -8.41 12.35
N ASP A 137 1.92 -9.70 12.62
CA ASP A 137 2.99 -10.44 13.30
C ASP A 137 4.13 -10.78 12.35
N THR A 138 3.84 -11.04 11.06
CA THR A 138 4.86 -11.35 10.05
C THR A 138 5.46 -10.10 9.42
N PHE A 139 4.64 -9.10 9.05
CA PHE A 139 5.08 -7.94 8.28
C PHE A 139 5.00 -6.61 9.03
N GLY A 140 4.48 -6.58 10.25
CA GLY A 140 4.32 -5.35 11.03
C GLY A 140 3.19 -4.43 10.53
N ILE A 141 2.31 -4.92 9.66
CA ILE A 141 1.24 -4.12 9.08
C ILE A 141 0.17 -3.78 10.11
N ARG A 142 -0.11 -2.48 10.27
CA ARG A 142 -1.12 -1.94 11.21
C ARG A 142 -2.05 -0.92 10.55
N ARG A 143 -1.83 -0.60 9.27
CA ARG A 143 -2.67 0.28 8.46
C ARG A 143 -3.05 -0.39 7.16
N TYR A 144 -4.27 -0.13 6.73
CA TYR A 144 -4.89 -0.76 5.56
C TYR A 144 -5.46 0.31 4.64
N GLU A 145 -5.18 0.19 3.35
CA GLU A 145 -5.79 1.01 2.31
C GLU A 145 -6.98 0.28 1.68
N TRP A 146 -8.05 1.02 1.47
CA TRP A 146 -9.31 0.54 0.94
C TRP A 146 -9.68 1.31 -0.32
N GLU A 147 -10.26 0.63 -1.26
CA GLU A 147 -10.92 1.28 -2.39
C GLU A 147 -12.38 1.58 -2.04
N SER A 148 -12.94 2.65 -2.62
CA SER A 148 -14.38 2.88 -2.56
C SER A 148 -15.13 1.80 -3.34
N CYS A 149 -16.38 1.56 -2.98
CA CYS A 149 -17.28 0.66 -3.68
C CYS A 149 -18.72 1.14 -3.55
N GLY A 150 -19.61 0.65 -4.41
CA GLY A 150 -20.99 1.05 -4.47
C GLY A 150 -21.88 0.55 -3.31
N TYR A 151 -21.29 -0.07 -2.29
CA TYR A 151 -22.02 -0.63 -1.15
C TYR A 151 -21.23 -0.48 0.15
N ARG A 152 -21.90 -0.68 1.28
CA ARG A 152 -21.32 -0.55 2.61
C ARG A 152 -20.22 -1.59 2.83
N GLN A 153 -19.07 -1.13 3.28
CA GLN A 153 -17.94 -1.99 3.68
C GLN A 153 -17.87 -2.08 5.20
N GLN A 154 -17.37 -3.21 5.69
CA GLN A 154 -17.06 -3.41 7.09
C GLN A 154 -15.56 -3.22 7.30
N PHE A 155 -15.17 -2.21 8.06
CA PHE A 155 -13.78 -1.96 8.40
C PHE A 155 -13.41 -2.68 9.70
N PRO A 156 -12.25 -3.35 9.74
CA PRO A 156 -11.72 -3.90 10.98
C PRO A 156 -11.21 -2.80 11.90
N GLU A 157 -10.97 -3.14 13.15
CA GLU A 157 -10.25 -2.28 14.06
C GLU A 157 -8.85 -1.95 13.53
N GLY A 158 -8.39 -0.72 13.79
CA GLY A 158 -7.08 -0.23 13.35
C GLY A 158 -7.17 1.00 12.46
N LYS A 159 -6.05 1.33 11.84
CA LYS A 159 -5.94 2.49 10.95
C LYS A 159 -6.39 2.12 9.54
N ASN A 160 -7.49 2.70 9.10
CA ASN A 160 -8.08 2.46 7.80
C ASN A 160 -8.09 3.76 6.97
N SER A 161 -7.73 3.67 5.70
CA SER A 161 -7.78 4.79 4.74
C SER A 161 -8.54 4.35 3.50
N ILE A 162 -9.59 5.06 3.15
CA ILE A 162 -10.41 4.79 1.95
C ILE A 162 -10.09 5.78 0.83
N HIS A 163 -9.91 5.28 -0.38
CA HIS A 163 -9.70 6.09 -1.58
C HIS A 163 -11.03 6.41 -2.23
N VAL A 164 -11.35 7.69 -2.30
CA VAL A 164 -12.56 8.22 -2.94
C VAL A 164 -12.17 9.29 -3.97
N PRO A 165 -12.98 9.57 -4.99
CA PRO A 165 -14.30 9.02 -5.30
C PRO A 165 -14.27 7.80 -6.21
N PHE A 166 -13.09 7.34 -6.64
CA PHE A 166 -12.94 6.35 -7.69
C PHE A 166 -13.27 4.94 -7.20
N TYR A 167 -14.00 4.22 -8.03
CA TYR A 167 -14.32 2.82 -7.85
C TYR A 167 -13.51 1.95 -8.82
N GLN A 168 -12.73 1.05 -8.27
CA GLN A 168 -11.95 0.11 -9.04
C GLN A 168 -12.79 -1.11 -9.42
N THR A 169 -13.10 -1.29 -10.69
CA THR A 169 -13.87 -2.43 -11.18
C THR A 169 -13.02 -3.68 -11.38
N ASN A 170 -11.83 -3.53 -11.95
CA ASN A 170 -10.86 -4.62 -12.16
C ASN A 170 -9.42 -4.07 -12.20
N THR A 171 -8.47 -4.98 -12.15
CA THR A 171 -7.06 -4.72 -12.41
C THR A 171 -6.56 -5.70 -13.47
N SER A 172 -5.71 -5.23 -14.37
CA SER A 172 -4.98 -6.07 -15.31
C SER A 172 -3.50 -6.07 -14.97
N GLN A 173 -2.87 -7.23 -15.07
CA GLN A 173 -1.41 -7.36 -14.99
C GLN A 173 -0.73 -7.05 -16.32
N TYR A 174 -1.50 -6.91 -17.37
CA TYR A 174 -1.01 -6.60 -18.70
C TYR A 174 -1.13 -5.10 -18.96
N CYS A 175 -0.03 -4.51 -19.39
CA CYS A 175 -0.02 -3.14 -19.88
C CYS A 175 -0.28 -3.17 -21.38
N THR A 176 -1.31 -2.48 -21.82
CA THR A 176 -1.64 -2.33 -23.27
C THR A 176 -0.67 -1.41 -24.02
N LEU A 177 0.21 -0.73 -23.28
CA LEU A 177 1.25 0.16 -23.83
C LEU A 177 2.61 -0.54 -24.01
N TYR A 178 2.65 -1.87 -23.82
CA TYR A 178 3.84 -2.72 -24.01
C TYR A 178 3.56 -3.84 -24.99
#